data_bdbda88ab58f1f1e58351a89c7666546
#
_entry.id   bdbda88ab58f1f1e58351a89c7666546
#
_cell.length_a   1.000
_cell.length_b   1.000
_cell.length_c   1.000
_cell.angle_alpha   90.00
_cell.angle_beta   90.00
_cell.angle_gamma   90.00
#
_symmetry.space_group_name_H-M   'P 1'
#
loop_
_entity.id
_entity.type
_entity.pdbx_description
1 polymer ?
#
loop_
_entity_poly.entity_id
_entity_poly.type
_entity_poly.pdbx_seq_one_letter_code
_entity_poly.pdbx_strand_id
1 'polypeptide(L)'
;MELETKAIHEGWKPGNGEPRQLPIYESTTFKYDSSEEMGMLFDYAGMLTSSGQAANFFAIFNICEAGGHVVASGNIYGGSYNLLSVTMKKMGVDVTFINQDASVEEINAAFKENTKCMFGETLSNPTMEVLDIEKFASIAHAHGVPLIVDNTFATPANCQPIKWGADIVTHSTTKYLDGHASGVGGAIIDSGNFDWMSHAEKFPGLTTPDDSYHGITYAKRFGKAAYITKATAQLMRDLGSIPSPFNSY
;
A
#
# COMPACT_ATOMS: atom_id res chain seq x y z
N MET A 1 29.91 1.27 -5.15
CA MET A 1 29.40 1.47 -3.77
C MET A 1 28.33 0.40 -3.59
N GLU A 2 28.43 -0.40 -2.54
CA GLU A 2 27.49 -1.47 -2.26
C GLU A 2 26.11 -0.91 -1.92
N LEU A 3 25.05 -1.71 -2.08
CA LEU A 3 23.65 -1.27 -1.91
C LEU A 3 23.41 -0.68 -0.53
N GLU A 4 23.96 -1.31 0.51
CA GLU A 4 23.83 -0.87 1.91
C GLU A 4 24.47 0.51 2.12
N THR A 5 25.63 0.75 1.51
CA THR A 5 26.30 2.06 1.57
C THR A 5 25.52 3.12 0.80
N LYS A 6 24.89 2.73 -0.33
CA LYS A 6 24.02 3.63 -1.09
C LYS A 6 22.79 4.02 -0.29
N ALA A 7 22.15 3.06 0.38
CA ALA A 7 20.96 3.30 1.18
C ALA A 7 21.20 4.34 2.31
N ILE A 8 22.45 4.44 2.81
CA ILE A 8 22.80 5.36 3.90
C ILE A 8 23.34 6.70 3.39
N HIS A 9 24.07 6.69 2.26
CA HIS A 9 24.88 7.83 1.83
C HIS A 9 24.54 8.40 0.44
N GLU A 10 23.73 7.71 -0.35
CA GLU A 10 23.36 8.18 -1.68
C GLU A 10 22.05 8.97 -1.62
N GLY A 11 21.97 10.05 -2.38
CA GLY A 11 20.77 10.90 -2.46
C GLY A 11 21.04 12.36 -2.10
N TRP A 12 21.99 12.62 -1.20
CA TRP A 12 22.40 13.98 -0.89
C TRP A 12 23.89 14.18 -1.16
N LYS A 13 24.21 15.15 -2.02
CA LYS A 13 25.58 15.59 -2.32
C LYS A 13 25.69 17.06 -1.94
N PRO A 14 26.13 17.38 -0.71
CA PRO A 14 26.23 18.75 -0.28
C PRO A 14 27.31 19.49 -1.09
N GLY A 15 26.99 20.71 -1.49
CA GLY A 15 27.93 21.67 -2.06
C GLY A 15 28.85 22.31 -1.00
N ASN A 16 29.72 23.22 -1.44
CA ASN A 16 30.59 23.90 -0.53
C ASN A 16 29.77 24.82 0.41
N GLY A 17 29.91 24.61 1.72
CA GLY A 17 29.18 25.38 2.74
C GLY A 17 27.78 24.85 3.07
N GLU A 18 27.33 23.77 2.43
CA GLU A 18 26.07 23.14 2.72
C GLU A 18 26.18 22.09 3.85
N PRO A 19 25.10 21.86 4.59
CA PRO A 19 25.07 20.84 5.66
C PRO A 19 25.32 19.45 5.11
N ARG A 20 26.07 18.62 5.82
CA ARG A 20 26.32 17.23 5.45
C ARG A 20 25.08 16.35 5.53
N GLN A 21 24.12 16.75 6.35
CA GLN A 21 22.82 16.10 6.44
C GLN A 21 21.82 16.81 5.53
N LEU A 22 20.88 16.06 5.00
CA LEU A 22 19.78 16.58 4.19
C LEU A 22 19.02 17.65 4.99
N PRO A 23 18.80 18.85 4.44
CA PRO A 23 17.95 19.84 5.11
C PRO A 23 16.51 19.36 5.21
N ILE A 24 15.86 19.65 6.33
CA ILE A 24 14.42 19.43 6.49
C ILE A 24 13.69 20.57 5.78
N TYR A 25 12.93 20.24 4.73
CA TYR A 25 12.07 21.19 4.03
C TYR A 25 10.65 21.09 4.58
N GLU A 26 10.25 22.08 5.36
CA GLU A 26 8.86 22.19 5.85
C GLU A 26 7.95 22.74 4.73
N SER A 27 7.78 21.99 3.66
CA SER A 27 6.93 22.36 2.54
C SER A 27 6.08 21.17 2.09
N THR A 28 4.81 21.44 1.80
CA THR A 28 3.89 20.50 1.20
C THR A 28 3.81 20.62 -0.32
N THR A 29 4.47 21.62 -0.91
CA THR A 29 4.43 21.91 -2.34
C THR A 29 5.85 22.08 -2.87
N PHE A 30 6.19 21.33 -3.92
CA PHE A 30 7.48 21.40 -4.60
C PHE A 30 7.27 21.80 -6.06
N LYS A 31 8.21 22.60 -6.60
CA LYS A 31 8.27 22.91 -8.02
C LYS A 31 9.06 21.82 -8.75
N TYR A 32 8.54 21.36 -9.86
CA TYR A 32 9.21 20.46 -10.80
C TYR A 32 9.56 21.23 -12.08
N ASP A 33 10.65 20.85 -12.74
CA ASP A 33 11.15 21.56 -13.92
C ASP A 33 10.33 21.24 -15.18
N SER A 34 9.65 20.10 -15.22
CA SER A 34 8.77 19.73 -16.33
C SER A 34 7.58 18.86 -15.91
N SER A 35 6.54 18.84 -16.76
CA SER A 35 5.40 17.92 -16.62
C SER A 35 5.79 16.46 -16.90
N GLU A 36 6.84 16.24 -17.70
CA GLU A 36 7.39 14.91 -17.96
C GLU A 36 8.09 14.33 -16.74
N GLU A 37 8.86 15.15 -16.01
CA GLU A 37 9.48 14.76 -14.74
C GLU A 37 8.41 14.41 -13.69
N MET A 38 7.35 15.21 -13.60
CA MET A 38 6.16 14.87 -12.81
C MET A 38 5.52 13.58 -13.30
N GLY A 39 5.41 13.36 -14.60
CA GLY A 39 4.86 12.14 -15.21
C GLY A 39 5.62 10.88 -14.82
N MET A 40 6.95 10.91 -14.87
CA MET A 40 7.80 9.78 -14.46
C MET A 40 7.66 9.40 -12.99
N LEU A 41 7.33 10.35 -12.11
CA LEU A 41 7.02 10.09 -10.71
C LEU A 41 5.68 9.34 -10.54
N PHE A 42 4.82 9.35 -11.57
CA PHE A 42 3.54 8.63 -11.59
C PHE A 42 3.61 7.22 -12.21
N ASP A 43 4.77 6.78 -12.68
CA ASP A 43 4.92 5.39 -13.17
C ASP A 43 4.78 4.35 -12.03
N TYR A 44 5.01 4.79 -10.78
CA TYR A 44 4.64 4.09 -9.56
C TYR A 44 4.00 5.11 -8.62
N ALA A 45 2.67 5.10 -8.54
CA ALA A 45 1.98 6.00 -7.63
C ALA A 45 2.19 5.53 -6.18
N GLY A 46 2.64 6.43 -5.32
CA GLY A 46 2.86 6.13 -3.91
C GLY A 46 2.39 7.25 -2.99
N MET A 47 2.09 6.90 -1.74
CA MET A 47 1.81 7.88 -0.70
C MET A 47 2.46 7.48 0.62
N LEU A 48 2.90 8.45 1.38
CA LEU A 48 3.39 8.24 2.74
C LEU A 48 2.25 8.40 3.75
N THR A 49 2.32 7.66 4.83
CA THR A 49 1.38 7.70 5.95
C THR A 49 2.11 7.84 7.28
N SER A 50 1.38 8.18 8.34
CA SER A 50 1.95 8.36 9.68
C SER A 50 2.48 7.08 10.33
N SER A 51 2.10 5.90 9.82
CA SER A 51 2.54 4.60 10.34
C SER A 51 2.26 3.47 9.35
N GLY A 52 2.90 2.32 9.50
CA GLY A 52 2.58 1.11 8.74
C GLY A 52 1.13 0.65 8.94
N GLN A 53 0.60 0.83 10.15
CA GLN A 53 -0.81 0.48 10.42
C GLN A 53 -1.79 1.39 9.67
N ALA A 54 -1.47 2.69 9.54
CA ALA A 54 -2.23 3.60 8.71
C ALA A 54 -2.13 3.24 7.22
N ALA A 55 -0.95 2.78 6.77
CA ALA A 55 -0.77 2.28 5.41
C ALA A 55 -1.66 1.07 5.13
N ASN A 56 -1.66 0.06 6.00
CA ASN A 56 -2.51 -1.13 5.85
C ASN A 56 -3.99 -0.78 5.90
N PHE A 57 -4.40 0.11 6.84
CA PHE A 57 -5.78 0.56 6.93
C PHE A 57 -6.22 1.29 5.65
N PHE A 58 -5.45 2.27 5.19
CA PHE A 58 -5.80 3.02 3.99
C PHE A 58 -5.78 2.15 2.73
N ALA A 59 -4.79 1.25 2.60
CA ALA A 59 -4.72 0.36 1.47
C ALA A 59 -5.97 -0.51 1.32
N ILE A 60 -6.47 -1.03 2.42
CA ILE A 60 -7.65 -1.89 2.40
C ILE A 60 -8.93 -1.06 2.32
N PHE A 61 -9.10 -0.06 3.20
CA PHE A 61 -10.34 0.72 3.31
C PHE A 61 -10.63 1.56 2.06
N ASN A 62 -9.62 1.93 1.29
CA ASN A 62 -9.77 2.65 0.02
C ASN A 62 -10.65 1.92 -1.01
N ILE A 63 -10.72 0.59 -0.92
CA ILE A 63 -11.46 -0.28 -1.87
C ILE A 63 -12.43 -1.23 -1.19
N CYS A 64 -12.36 -1.37 0.12
CA CYS A 64 -13.18 -2.28 0.91
C CYS A 64 -13.85 -1.51 2.05
N GLU A 65 -15.03 -0.98 1.78
CA GLU A 65 -15.87 -0.23 2.71
C GLU A 65 -16.87 -1.15 3.42
N ALA A 66 -17.78 -0.58 4.21
CA ALA A 66 -18.84 -1.31 4.91
C ALA A 66 -19.63 -2.24 3.97
N GLY A 67 -19.81 -3.48 4.38
CA GLY A 67 -20.41 -4.55 3.56
C GLY A 67 -19.40 -5.29 2.70
N GLY A 68 -18.14 -4.85 2.64
CA GLY A 68 -17.07 -5.54 1.93
C GLY A 68 -16.44 -6.69 2.75
N HIS A 69 -15.65 -7.50 2.06
CA HIS A 69 -14.95 -8.65 2.62
C HIS A 69 -13.49 -8.69 2.16
N VAL A 70 -12.61 -9.16 3.02
CA VAL A 70 -11.19 -9.36 2.77
C VAL A 70 -10.83 -10.82 2.98
N VAL A 71 -10.04 -11.41 2.09
CA VAL A 71 -9.35 -12.68 2.35
C VAL A 71 -7.93 -12.34 2.79
N ALA A 72 -7.51 -12.79 3.96
CA ALA A 72 -6.20 -12.46 4.50
C ALA A 72 -5.43 -13.69 4.97
N SER A 73 -4.10 -13.69 4.85
CA SER A 73 -3.26 -14.65 5.54
C SER A 73 -3.47 -14.52 7.06
N GLY A 74 -3.59 -15.65 7.76
CA GLY A 74 -3.68 -15.69 9.21
C GLY A 74 -2.34 -15.45 9.91
N ASN A 75 -1.25 -15.72 9.21
CA ASN A 75 0.12 -15.54 9.69
C ASN A 75 0.63 -14.15 9.29
N ILE A 76 0.17 -13.13 10.01
CA ILE A 76 0.51 -11.72 9.79
C ILE A 76 0.79 -11.04 11.13
N TYR A 77 1.38 -9.86 11.08
CA TYR A 77 1.62 -9.04 12.26
C TYR A 77 0.36 -8.90 13.13
N GLY A 78 0.49 -9.10 14.43
CA GLY A 78 -0.63 -9.09 15.37
C GLY A 78 -1.45 -7.78 15.32
N GLY A 79 -0.84 -6.63 15.01
CA GLY A 79 -1.53 -5.37 14.80
C GLY A 79 -2.41 -5.41 13.55
N SER A 80 -1.94 -5.97 12.45
CA SER A 80 -2.71 -6.14 11.20
C SER A 80 -3.84 -7.15 11.37
N TYR A 81 -3.56 -8.24 12.11
CA TYR A 81 -4.60 -9.21 12.48
C TYR A 81 -5.73 -8.55 13.28
N ASN A 82 -5.37 -7.77 14.32
CA ASN A 82 -6.34 -7.05 15.13
C ASN A 82 -7.08 -5.95 14.32
N LEU A 83 -6.37 -5.27 13.43
CA LEU A 83 -7.00 -4.28 12.53
C LEU A 83 -8.14 -4.93 11.75
N LEU A 84 -7.89 -6.05 11.11
CA LEU A 84 -8.85 -6.77 10.27
C LEU A 84 -9.96 -7.42 11.11
N SER A 85 -9.59 -8.21 12.14
CA SER A 85 -10.54 -9.03 12.89
C SER A 85 -11.43 -8.23 13.84
N VAL A 86 -10.99 -7.06 14.30
CA VAL A 86 -11.69 -6.28 15.33
C VAL A 86 -12.07 -4.87 14.83
N THR A 87 -11.09 -4.08 14.39
CA THR A 87 -11.31 -2.67 14.09
C THR A 87 -12.14 -2.50 12.81
N MET A 88 -11.74 -3.11 11.73
CA MET A 88 -12.46 -2.99 10.45
C MET A 88 -13.80 -3.72 10.50
N LYS A 89 -13.92 -4.78 11.31
CA LYS A 89 -15.22 -5.42 11.55
C LYS A 89 -16.23 -4.48 12.18
N LYS A 90 -15.81 -3.60 13.10
CA LYS A 90 -16.68 -2.54 13.66
C LYS A 90 -17.10 -1.50 12.61
N MET A 91 -16.34 -1.37 11.53
CA MET A 91 -16.64 -0.51 10.37
C MET A 91 -17.44 -1.24 9.30
N GLY A 92 -17.90 -2.47 9.56
CA GLY A 92 -18.73 -3.26 8.65
C GLY A 92 -17.94 -4.01 7.58
N VAL A 93 -16.63 -4.17 7.72
CA VAL A 93 -15.78 -4.98 6.83
C VAL A 93 -15.54 -6.33 7.46
N ASP A 94 -15.90 -7.41 6.74
CA ASP A 94 -15.65 -8.78 7.18
C ASP A 94 -14.31 -9.31 6.65
N VAL A 95 -13.74 -10.29 7.36
CA VAL A 95 -12.49 -10.96 6.96
C VAL A 95 -12.62 -12.48 7.08
N THR A 96 -12.04 -13.21 6.14
CA THR A 96 -11.75 -14.64 6.26
C THR A 96 -10.24 -14.81 6.28
N PHE A 97 -9.73 -15.37 7.39
CA PHE A 97 -8.32 -15.72 7.49
C PHE A 97 -8.08 -17.12 6.94
N ILE A 98 -7.01 -17.27 6.18
CA ILE A 98 -6.55 -18.54 5.60
C ILE A 98 -5.12 -18.82 6.06
N ASN A 99 -4.75 -20.10 6.07
CA ASN A 99 -3.34 -20.47 6.18
C ASN A 99 -2.67 -20.16 4.84
N GLN A 100 -1.49 -19.52 4.85
CA GLN A 100 -0.77 -19.21 3.61
C GLN A 100 -0.26 -20.46 2.88
N ASP A 101 -0.10 -21.59 3.61
CA ASP A 101 0.23 -22.89 3.03
C ASP A 101 -1.00 -23.69 2.56
N ALA A 102 -2.22 -23.13 2.73
CA ALA A 102 -3.45 -23.79 2.29
C ALA A 102 -3.41 -24.11 0.78
N SER A 103 -4.14 -25.14 0.40
CA SER A 103 -4.29 -25.51 -1.01
C SER A 103 -4.99 -24.40 -1.80
N VAL A 104 -4.84 -24.42 -3.12
CA VAL A 104 -5.53 -23.46 -4.00
C VAL A 104 -7.04 -23.54 -3.82
N GLU A 105 -7.59 -24.77 -3.64
CA GLU A 105 -9.00 -25.01 -3.42
C GLU A 105 -9.50 -24.40 -2.11
N GLU A 106 -8.75 -24.54 -1.03
CA GLU A 106 -9.09 -23.97 0.28
C GLU A 106 -9.04 -22.43 0.22
N ILE A 107 -8.03 -21.85 -0.44
CA ILE A 107 -7.93 -20.40 -0.62
C ILE A 107 -9.12 -19.90 -1.45
N ASN A 108 -9.45 -20.55 -2.57
CA ASN A 108 -10.60 -20.18 -3.41
C ASN A 108 -11.92 -20.23 -2.63
N ALA A 109 -12.09 -21.21 -1.76
CA ALA A 109 -13.30 -21.36 -0.93
C ALA A 109 -13.51 -20.22 0.09
N ALA A 110 -12.46 -19.46 0.40
CA ALA A 110 -12.52 -18.30 1.31
C ALA A 110 -13.13 -17.06 0.64
N PHE A 111 -13.14 -16.99 -0.70
CA PHE A 111 -13.67 -15.84 -1.42
C PHE A 111 -15.21 -15.82 -1.40
N LYS A 112 -15.76 -14.63 -1.29
CA LYS A 112 -17.19 -14.32 -1.35
C LYS A 112 -17.47 -13.35 -2.48
N GLU A 113 -18.73 -13.20 -2.86
CA GLU A 113 -19.14 -12.25 -3.91
C GLU A 113 -18.67 -10.81 -3.58
N ASN A 114 -18.78 -10.43 -2.31
CA ASN A 114 -18.38 -9.11 -1.80
C ASN A 114 -16.91 -9.00 -1.41
N THR A 115 -16.05 -9.97 -1.75
CA THR A 115 -14.60 -9.86 -1.53
C THR A 115 -14.02 -8.75 -2.40
N LYS A 116 -13.21 -7.86 -1.78
CA LYS A 116 -12.63 -6.68 -2.41
C LYS A 116 -11.12 -6.74 -2.58
N CYS A 117 -10.43 -7.48 -1.73
CA CYS A 117 -8.98 -7.68 -1.86
C CYS A 117 -8.54 -8.96 -1.14
N MET A 118 -7.33 -9.37 -1.47
CA MET A 118 -6.56 -10.36 -0.73
C MET A 118 -5.38 -9.66 -0.06
N PHE A 119 -5.05 -10.04 1.18
CA PHE A 119 -3.98 -9.41 1.97
C PHE A 119 -3.01 -10.45 2.55
N GLY A 120 -1.71 -10.15 2.51
CA GLY A 120 -0.67 -10.97 3.13
C GLY A 120 0.58 -10.17 3.46
N GLU A 121 1.53 -10.79 4.15
CA GLU A 121 2.86 -10.24 4.41
C GLU A 121 3.92 -11.05 3.68
N THR A 122 4.88 -10.37 3.04
CA THR A 122 5.99 -11.05 2.33
C THR A 122 6.74 -12.03 3.24
N LEU A 123 6.99 -11.60 4.46
CA LEU A 123 7.60 -12.40 5.52
C LEU A 123 6.81 -12.15 6.80
N SER A 124 6.15 -13.18 7.27
CA SER A 124 5.20 -13.08 8.39
C SER A 124 5.87 -12.81 9.73
N ASN A 125 5.20 -12.08 10.59
CA ASN A 125 5.60 -11.80 11.95
C ASN A 125 4.58 -12.41 12.94
N PRO A 126 4.93 -13.38 13.81
CA PRO A 126 6.31 -13.78 14.17
C PRO A 126 6.80 -15.07 13.51
N THR A 127 6.02 -15.75 12.69
CA THR A 127 6.30 -17.12 12.24
C THR A 127 7.43 -17.21 11.21
N MET A 128 7.83 -16.08 10.60
CA MET A 128 8.88 -15.97 9.57
C MET A 128 8.61 -16.81 8.31
N GLU A 129 7.34 -17.11 8.05
CA GLU A 129 6.91 -17.82 6.84
C GLU A 129 6.92 -16.87 5.64
N VAL A 130 7.38 -17.37 4.51
CA VAL A 130 7.47 -16.62 3.26
C VAL A 130 6.19 -16.82 2.45
N LEU A 131 5.56 -15.73 2.04
CA LEU A 131 4.37 -15.74 1.20
C LEU A 131 4.73 -16.14 -0.23
N ASP A 132 4.01 -17.10 -0.79
CA ASP A 132 4.00 -17.36 -2.23
C ASP A 132 3.14 -16.29 -2.93
N ILE A 133 3.80 -15.17 -3.29
CA ILE A 133 3.12 -14.00 -3.86
C ILE A 133 2.48 -14.33 -5.21
N GLU A 134 3.13 -15.12 -6.06
CA GLU A 134 2.60 -15.49 -7.38
C GLU A 134 1.32 -16.33 -7.26
N LYS A 135 1.30 -17.29 -6.34
CA LYS A 135 0.13 -18.09 -6.02
C LYS A 135 -1.03 -17.22 -5.56
N PHE A 136 -0.77 -16.32 -4.59
CA PHE A 136 -1.78 -15.43 -4.04
C PHE A 136 -2.29 -14.44 -5.08
N ALA A 137 -1.40 -13.84 -5.87
CA ALA A 137 -1.77 -12.92 -6.96
C ALA A 137 -2.65 -13.61 -8.01
N SER A 138 -2.24 -14.80 -8.45
CA SER A 138 -2.99 -15.59 -9.44
C SER A 138 -4.42 -15.90 -8.96
N ILE A 139 -4.58 -16.27 -7.68
CA ILE A 139 -5.90 -16.56 -7.10
C ILE A 139 -6.70 -15.26 -6.96
N ALA A 140 -6.13 -14.18 -6.42
CA ALA A 140 -6.81 -12.91 -6.26
C ALA A 140 -7.33 -12.38 -7.60
N HIS A 141 -6.48 -12.39 -8.63
CA HIS A 141 -6.84 -11.93 -9.98
C HIS A 141 -7.91 -12.82 -10.62
N ALA A 142 -7.89 -14.13 -10.41
CA ALA A 142 -8.96 -15.03 -10.87
C ALA A 142 -10.33 -14.67 -10.27
N HIS A 143 -10.36 -14.09 -9.07
CA HIS A 143 -11.55 -13.57 -8.42
C HIS A 143 -11.84 -12.09 -8.74
N GLY A 144 -11.03 -11.45 -9.61
CA GLY A 144 -11.19 -10.04 -10.00
C GLY A 144 -10.97 -9.07 -8.85
N VAL A 145 -10.03 -9.37 -7.95
CA VAL A 145 -9.64 -8.49 -6.84
C VAL A 145 -8.12 -8.34 -6.77
N PRO A 146 -7.61 -7.19 -6.26
CA PRO A 146 -6.18 -6.97 -6.12
C PRO A 146 -5.58 -7.74 -4.95
N LEU A 147 -4.28 -8.06 -5.07
CA LEU A 147 -3.44 -8.53 -3.97
C LEU A 147 -2.71 -7.34 -3.34
N ILE A 148 -2.88 -7.18 -2.02
CA ILE A 148 -2.16 -6.22 -1.18
C ILE A 148 -1.11 -6.99 -0.36
N VAL A 149 0.15 -6.56 -0.41
CA VAL A 149 1.24 -7.22 0.31
C VAL A 149 1.95 -6.22 1.22
N ASP A 150 1.96 -6.50 2.51
CA ASP A 150 2.83 -5.79 3.45
C ASP A 150 4.27 -6.33 3.33
N ASN A 151 5.16 -5.49 2.83
CA ASN A 151 6.55 -5.84 2.56
C ASN A 151 7.53 -5.24 3.58
N THR A 152 7.05 -5.00 4.80
CA THR A 152 7.80 -4.31 5.86
C THR A 152 9.13 -4.99 6.16
N PHE A 153 9.14 -6.32 6.36
CA PHE A 153 10.35 -7.03 6.78
C PHE A 153 11.34 -7.24 5.65
N ALA A 154 10.87 -7.60 4.48
CA ALA A 154 11.76 -7.83 3.34
C ALA A 154 12.35 -6.51 2.79
N THR A 155 11.60 -5.44 2.83
CA THR A 155 11.88 -4.15 2.17
C THR A 155 12.06 -4.28 0.65
N PRO A 156 12.05 -3.19 -0.12
CA PRO A 156 12.31 -3.26 -1.56
C PRO A 156 13.70 -3.76 -1.92
N ALA A 157 14.64 -3.75 -0.96
CA ALA A 157 16.00 -4.23 -1.18
C ALA A 157 16.06 -5.76 -1.33
N ASN A 158 15.25 -6.49 -0.56
CA ASN A 158 15.23 -7.96 -0.58
C ASN A 158 14.08 -8.54 -1.40
N CYS A 159 12.93 -7.86 -1.45
CA CYS A 159 11.78 -8.31 -2.22
C CYS A 159 11.03 -7.13 -2.82
N GLN A 160 10.64 -7.25 -4.08
CA GLN A 160 9.77 -6.29 -4.78
C GLN A 160 8.48 -7.01 -5.19
N PRO A 161 7.45 -7.05 -4.32
CA PRO A 161 6.25 -7.88 -4.54
C PRO A 161 5.52 -7.60 -5.85
N ILE A 162 5.59 -6.37 -6.38
CA ILE A 162 4.99 -6.00 -7.67
C ILE A 162 5.55 -6.86 -8.81
N LYS A 163 6.82 -7.23 -8.78
CA LYS A 163 7.43 -8.11 -9.79
C LYS A 163 6.90 -9.54 -9.76
N TRP A 164 6.24 -9.91 -8.66
CA TRP A 164 5.65 -11.23 -8.42
C TRP A 164 4.12 -11.20 -8.47
N GLY A 165 3.54 -10.10 -8.97
CA GLY A 165 2.12 -9.98 -9.22
C GLY A 165 1.30 -9.26 -8.15
N ALA A 166 1.91 -8.74 -7.07
CA ALA A 166 1.18 -7.89 -6.15
C ALA A 166 0.77 -6.57 -6.83
N ASP A 167 -0.44 -6.11 -6.55
CA ASP A 167 -0.96 -4.87 -7.11
C ASP A 167 -0.62 -3.68 -6.23
N ILE A 168 -0.72 -3.86 -4.92
CA ILE A 168 -0.51 -2.83 -3.91
C ILE A 168 0.48 -3.36 -2.89
N VAL A 169 1.46 -2.54 -2.53
CA VAL A 169 2.46 -2.86 -1.52
C VAL A 169 2.39 -1.84 -0.39
N THR A 170 2.38 -2.33 0.84
CA THR A 170 2.47 -1.48 2.03
C THR A 170 3.78 -1.70 2.76
N HIS A 171 4.20 -0.68 3.51
CA HIS A 171 5.37 -0.74 4.37
C HIS A 171 5.10 0.00 5.68
N SER A 172 5.57 -0.56 6.78
CA SER A 172 5.95 0.25 7.93
C SER A 172 7.36 0.77 7.69
N THR A 173 7.49 2.05 7.30
CA THR A 173 8.81 2.67 7.13
C THR A 173 9.57 2.79 8.44
N THR A 174 8.86 2.71 9.58
CA THR A 174 9.38 2.63 10.96
C THR A 174 10.47 1.58 11.15
N LYS A 175 10.45 0.50 10.37
CA LYS A 175 11.27 -0.70 10.58
C LYS A 175 12.56 -0.62 9.75
N TYR A 176 12.76 -1.56 8.84
CA TYR A 176 14.02 -1.69 8.11
C TYR A 176 14.21 -0.67 6.99
N LEU A 177 13.17 0.07 6.60
CA LEU A 177 13.33 1.20 5.66
C LEU A 177 14.03 2.38 6.35
N ASP A 178 13.56 2.78 7.55
CA ASP A 178 14.26 3.75 8.39
C ASP A 178 15.60 3.20 8.90
N GLY A 179 15.59 1.94 9.36
CA GLY A 179 16.77 1.21 9.80
C GLY A 179 17.41 1.72 11.11
N HIS A 180 16.95 2.83 11.65
CA HIS A 180 17.53 3.51 12.82
C HIS A 180 16.59 3.54 14.03
N ALA A 181 15.35 3.06 13.90
CA ALA A 181 14.32 3.12 14.92
C ALA A 181 14.05 4.56 15.45
N SER A 182 14.23 5.55 14.60
CA SER A 182 14.16 6.97 14.96
C SER A 182 12.83 7.62 14.57
N GLY A 183 12.14 7.11 13.55
CA GLY A 183 10.91 7.67 13.04
C GLY A 183 9.79 6.66 12.89
N VAL A 184 8.55 7.11 13.03
CA VAL A 184 7.35 6.29 12.76
C VAL A 184 6.74 6.74 11.46
N GLY A 185 6.53 5.80 10.53
CA GLY A 185 5.94 6.12 9.24
C GLY A 185 5.43 4.88 8.52
N GLY A 186 4.75 5.11 7.42
CA GLY A 186 4.27 4.08 6.52
C GLY A 186 4.30 4.55 5.07
N ALA A 187 4.16 3.61 4.15
CA ALA A 187 4.07 3.88 2.73
C ALA A 187 3.09 2.92 2.06
N ILE A 188 2.41 3.42 1.03
CA ILE A 188 1.59 2.64 0.12
C ILE A 188 2.13 2.86 -1.29
N ILE A 189 2.36 1.79 -2.02
CA ILE A 189 2.80 1.81 -3.40
C ILE A 189 1.78 1.05 -4.24
N ASP A 190 1.25 1.68 -5.27
CA ASP A 190 0.36 1.08 -6.25
C ASP A 190 1.15 0.77 -7.54
N SER A 191 1.05 -0.46 -8.02
CA SER A 191 1.65 -0.87 -9.29
C SER A 191 1.02 -0.17 -10.50
N GLY A 192 -0.22 0.30 -10.36
CA GLY A 192 -1.03 0.81 -11.45
C GLY A 192 -1.42 -0.24 -12.49
N ASN A 193 -1.25 -1.52 -12.19
CA ASN A 193 -1.50 -2.62 -13.14
C ASN A 193 -2.89 -3.24 -13.00
N PHE A 194 -3.55 -3.08 -11.84
CA PHE A 194 -4.89 -3.64 -11.66
C PHE A 194 -5.92 -2.86 -12.48
N ASP A 195 -6.65 -3.57 -13.32
CA ASP A 195 -7.69 -2.96 -14.19
C ASP A 195 -9.00 -2.78 -13.42
N TRP A 196 -9.13 -1.64 -12.75
CA TRP A 196 -10.34 -1.27 -11.99
C TRP A 196 -11.59 -1.25 -12.86
N MET A 197 -11.46 -0.85 -14.14
CA MET A 197 -12.61 -0.70 -15.03
C MET A 197 -13.17 -2.05 -15.50
N SER A 198 -12.33 -3.06 -15.66
CA SER A 198 -12.76 -4.43 -15.99
C SER A 198 -13.53 -5.11 -14.84
N HIS A 199 -13.41 -4.56 -13.62
CA HIS A 199 -14.09 -5.05 -12.41
C HIS A 199 -14.95 -3.94 -11.75
N ALA A 200 -15.56 -3.10 -12.58
CA ALA A 200 -16.22 -1.86 -12.14
C ALA A 200 -17.32 -2.09 -11.09
N GLU A 201 -18.05 -3.18 -11.18
CA GLU A 201 -19.13 -3.55 -10.23
C GLU A 201 -18.59 -3.85 -8.82
N LYS A 202 -17.33 -4.29 -8.72
CA LYS A 202 -16.70 -4.54 -7.43
C LYS A 202 -16.16 -3.27 -6.80
N PHE A 203 -15.77 -2.26 -7.60
CA PHE A 203 -15.05 -1.07 -7.14
C PHE A 203 -15.74 0.24 -7.53
N PRO A 204 -17.03 0.44 -7.17
CA PRO A 204 -17.77 1.64 -7.54
C PRO A 204 -17.09 2.93 -7.07
N GLY A 205 -16.42 2.94 -5.91
CA GLY A 205 -15.68 4.09 -5.40
C GLY A 205 -14.54 4.58 -6.30
N LEU A 206 -14.06 3.76 -7.25
CA LEU A 206 -13.04 4.15 -8.23
C LEU A 206 -13.63 4.33 -9.65
N THR A 207 -14.76 3.69 -9.95
CA THR A 207 -15.27 3.50 -11.31
C THR A 207 -16.55 4.25 -11.61
N THR A 208 -17.17 4.86 -10.59
CA THR A 208 -18.35 5.74 -10.74
C THR A 208 -18.01 7.18 -10.35
N PRO A 209 -18.83 8.18 -10.72
CA PRO A 209 -18.66 9.55 -10.27
C PRO A 209 -18.66 9.65 -8.75
N ASP A 210 -17.71 10.40 -8.20
CA ASP A 210 -17.51 10.55 -6.75
C ASP A 210 -17.88 11.96 -6.31
N ASP A 211 -18.90 12.07 -5.46
CA ASP A 211 -19.43 13.34 -4.97
C ASP A 211 -18.45 14.06 -4.03
N SER A 212 -17.54 13.32 -3.37
CA SER A 212 -16.56 13.89 -2.47
C SER A 212 -15.41 14.60 -3.20
N TYR A 213 -15.27 14.34 -4.50
CA TYR A 213 -14.24 14.96 -5.34
C TYR A 213 -14.77 15.38 -6.71
N HIS A 214 -15.61 16.42 -6.72
CA HIS A 214 -16.12 17.10 -7.92
C HIS A 214 -16.86 16.20 -8.94
N GLY A 215 -17.42 15.07 -8.52
CA GLY A 215 -18.12 14.13 -9.39
C GLY A 215 -17.22 13.42 -10.42
N ILE A 216 -15.91 13.35 -10.18
CA ILE A 216 -15.00 12.63 -11.08
C ILE A 216 -15.09 11.12 -10.90
N THR A 217 -14.74 10.38 -11.95
CA THR A 217 -14.48 8.94 -11.89
C THR A 217 -12.97 8.74 -11.86
N TYR A 218 -12.43 8.31 -10.73
CA TYR A 218 -10.97 8.22 -10.51
C TYR A 218 -10.28 7.37 -11.58
N ALA A 219 -10.78 6.15 -11.84
CA ALA A 219 -10.18 5.25 -12.83
C ALA A 219 -10.13 5.84 -14.23
N LYS A 220 -11.18 6.55 -14.65
CA LYS A 220 -11.22 7.22 -15.96
C LYS A 220 -10.31 8.45 -16.02
N ARG A 221 -10.23 9.21 -14.92
CA ARG A 221 -9.52 10.50 -14.90
C ARG A 221 -8.03 10.34 -14.71
N PHE A 222 -7.62 9.40 -13.86
CA PHE A 222 -6.23 9.27 -13.41
C PHE A 222 -5.55 7.96 -13.84
N GLY A 223 -6.29 7.04 -14.51
CA GLY A 223 -5.72 5.79 -15.00
C GLY A 223 -4.95 5.04 -13.93
N LYS A 224 -3.68 4.79 -14.14
CA LYS A 224 -2.80 4.06 -13.22
C LYS A 224 -2.64 4.70 -11.84
N ALA A 225 -2.83 6.00 -11.72
CA ALA A 225 -2.74 6.71 -10.43
C ALA A 225 -4.08 6.79 -9.68
N ALA A 226 -5.15 6.19 -10.19
CA ALA A 226 -6.51 6.32 -9.66
C ALA A 226 -6.62 5.94 -8.18
N TYR A 227 -6.02 4.81 -7.82
CA TYR A 227 -6.09 4.26 -6.46
C TYR A 227 -5.41 5.18 -5.43
N ILE A 228 -4.18 5.61 -5.70
CA ILE A 228 -3.43 6.51 -4.80
C ILE A 228 -4.07 7.90 -4.77
N THR A 229 -4.57 8.39 -5.90
CA THR A 229 -5.27 9.68 -5.94
C THR A 229 -6.52 9.66 -5.07
N LYS A 230 -7.34 8.59 -5.12
CA LYS A 230 -8.50 8.44 -4.24
C LYS A 230 -8.07 8.39 -2.76
N ALA A 231 -7.08 7.56 -2.43
CA ALA A 231 -6.59 7.45 -1.06
C ALA A 231 -6.12 8.81 -0.51
N THR A 232 -5.42 9.60 -1.33
CA THR A 232 -4.94 10.93 -0.94
C THR A 232 -6.08 11.95 -0.85
N ALA A 233 -6.95 11.99 -1.86
CA ALA A 233 -8.01 12.98 -1.96
C ALA A 233 -9.16 12.77 -0.97
N GLN A 234 -9.34 11.55 -0.48
CA GLN A 234 -10.38 11.20 0.51
C GLN A 234 -9.77 10.81 1.86
N LEU A 235 -9.11 9.65 1.95
CA LEU A 235 -8.72 9.11 3.25
C LEU A 235 -7.69 9.99 3.96
N MET A 236 -6.65 10.44 3.26
CA MET A 236 -5.64 11.32 3.85
C MET A 236 -6.25 12.69 4.21
N ARG A 237 -7.07 13.26 3.35
CA ARG A 237 -7.76 14.53 3.61
C ARG A 237 -8.66 14.46 4.83
N ASP A 238 -9.50 13.40 4.93
CA ASP A 238 -10.58 13.34 5.88
C ASP A 238 -10.17 12.68 7.22
N LEU A 239 -9.24 11.72 7.18
CA LEU A 239 -8.77 10.99 8.35
C LEU A 239 -7.38 11.41 8.82
N GLY A 240 -6.66 12.19 8.02
CA GLY A 240 -5.30 12.61 8.34
C GLY A 240 -4.29 11.49 8.12
N SER A 241 -3.58 11.07 9.17
CA SER A 241 -2.48 10.10 9.12
C SER A 241 -1.33 10.53 8.19
N ILE A 242 -1.11 11.83 8.10
CA ILE A 242 -0.01 12.44 7.34
C ILE A 242 1.30 12.23 8.12
N PRO A 243 2.39 11.84 7.47
CA PRO A 243 3.68 11.70 8.14
C PRO A 243 4.18 13.05 8.64
N SER A 244 4.82 13.04 9.80
CA SER A 244 5.56 14.22 10.27
C SER A 244 6.73 14.51 9.34
N PRO A 245 7.03 15.78 9.00
CA PRO A 245 8.24 16.13 8.25
C PRO A 245 9.51 15.56 8.89
N PHE A 246 9.61 15.55 10.22
CA PHE A 246 10.74 14.96 10.94
C PHE A 246 10.86 13.45 10.78
N ASN A 247 9.76 12.74 10.55
CA ASN A 247 9.76 11.29 10.34
C ASN A 247 9.91 10.90 8.86
N SER A 248 9.82 11.88 7.96
CA SER A 248 9.99 11.69 6.52
C SER A 248 11.41 11.99 6.05
N TYR A 249 12.26 12.42 6.98
CA TYR A 249 13.65 12.84 6.77
C TYR A 249 14.64 11.68 6.74
#